data_8e62890d86a67c5e07c6a141f7d6dc1f
#
_entry.id   8e62890d86a67c5e07c6a141f7d6dc1f
#
_cell.length_a   1.000
_cell.length_b   1.000
_cell.length_c   1.000
_cell.angle_alpha   90.00
_cell.angle_beta   90.00
_cell.angle_gamma   90.00
#
_symmetry.space_group_name_H-M   'P 1'
#
loop_
_entity.id
_entity.type
_entity.pdbx_description
1 polymer ?
#
loop_
_entity_poly.entity_id
_entity_poly.type
_entity_poly.pdbx_seq_one_letter_code
_entity_poly.pdbx_strand_id
1 'polypeptide(L)' 'MGYRSEVMQVGDLIKLQSGTRNHWGLPTGIALLVKKLPRNDIHEYDWKVLVDGRYIELGRQIEQSSEVINESR' A
#
# COMPACT_ATOMS: atom_id res chain seq x y z
N MET A 1 12.53 20.29 9.09
CA MET A 1 12.65 19.84 8.11
C MET A 1 11.60 19.32 7.55
N GLY A 2 10.81 19.20 7.49
CA GLY A 2 9.70 18.67 6.90
C GLY A 2 9.92 17.55 5.94
N TYR A 3 11.13 17.21 5.76
CA TYR A 3 11.40 16.18 4.83
C TYR A 3 11.31 14.85 5.51
N ARG A 4 10.75 13.90 4.86
CA ARG A 4 10.68 12.56 5.39
C ARG A 4 10.68 11.57 4.27
N SER A 5 11.02 10.35 4.61
CA SER A 5 11.05 9.29 3.64
C SER A 5 9.65 8.99 3.12
N GLU A 6 9.56 8.77 1.83
CA GLU A 6 8.31 8.38 1.24
C GLU A 6 8.22 6.88 1.07
N VAL A 7 9.18 6.14 1.56
CA VAL A 7 9.18 4.70 1.37
C VAL A 7 8.20 4.06 2.33
N MET A 8 7.27 3.31 1.80
CA MET A 8 6.35 2.53 2.60
C MET A 8 7.03 1.26 3.07
N GLN A 9 6.65 0.80 4.24
CA GLN A 9 7.25 -0.39 4.85
C GLN A 9 6.16 -1.33 5.31
N VAL A 10 6.52 -2.60 5.41
CA VAL A 10 5.63 -3.62 5.97
C VAL A 10 5.20 -3.17 7.36
N GLY A 11 3.92 -3.27 7.64
CA GLY A 11 3.35 -2.84 8.92
C GLY A 11 2.72 -1.46 8.86
N ASP A 12 2.97 -0.68 7.81
CA ASP A 12 2.35 0.62 7.69
C ASP A 12 0.88 0.49 7.31
N LEU A 13 0.06 1.37 7.84
CA LEU A 13 -1.32 1.51 7.39
C LEU A 13 -1.38 2.65 6.39
N ILE A 14 -2.05 2.41 5.30
CA ILE A 14 -2.17 3.41 4.24
C ILE A 14 -3.61 3.65 3.89
N LYS A 15 -3.87 4.80 3.30
CA LYS A 15 -5.19 5.15 2.81
C LYS A 15 -5.14 5.12 1.29
N LEU A 16 -5.91 4.23 0.69
CA LEU A 16 -5.95 4.08 -0.76
C LEU A 16 -6.78 5.17 -1.40
N GLN A 17 -6.45 5.52 -2.63
CA GLN A 17 -7.26 6.45 -3.39
C GLN A 17 -8.63 5.85 -3.66
N SER A 18 -9.61 6.70 -3.84
CA SER A 18 -10.97 6.23 -4.14
C SER A 18 -11.02 5.41 -5.42
N GLY A 19 -10.21 5.74 -6.41
CA GLY A 19 -10.17 4.95 -7.64
C GLY A 19 -9.74 3.51 -7.41
N THR A 20 -8.70 3.32 -6.61
CA THR A 20 -8.23 1.98 -6.27
C THR A 20 -9.28 1.24 -5.46
N ARG A 21 -9.84 1.93 -4.48
CA ARG A 21 -10.87 1.34 -3.65
C ARG A 21 -12.07 0.89 -4.48
N ASN A 22 -12.50 1.73 -5.42
CA ASN A 22 -13.64 1.39 -6.27
C ASN A 22 -13.32 0.24 -7.21
N HIS A 23 -12.12 0.24 -7.77
CA HIS A 23 -11.71 -0.81 -8.69
C HIS A 23 -11.79 -2.19 -8.02
N TRP A 24 -11.40 -2.27 -6.76
CA TRP A 24 -11.39 -3.53 -6.04
C TRP A 24 -12.67 -3.78 -5.27
N GLY A 25 -13.61 -2.86 -5.28
CA GLY A 25 -14.87 -3.01 -4.55
C GLY A 25 -14.67 -3.11 -3.05
N LEU A 26 -13.74 -2.33 -2.51
CA LEU A 26 -13.39 -2.44 -1.10
C LEU A 26 -14.32 -1.60 -0.23
N PRO A 27 -14.70 -2.13 0.93
CA PRO A 27 -15.60 -1.38 1.83
C PRO A 27 -14.89 -0.23 2.53
N THR A 28 -13.56 -0.27 2.61
CA THR A 28 -12.82 0.79 3.25
C THR A 28 -11.57 1.05 2.44
N GLY A 29 -11.01 2.22 2.57
CA GLY A 29 -9.76 2.56 1.91
C GLY A 29 -8.53 2.31 2.75
N ILE A 30 -8.68 1.76 3.96
CA ILE A 30 -7.55 1.55 4.85
C ILE A 30 -6.97 0.16 4.58
N ALA A 31 -5.67 0.12 4.33
CA ALA A 31 -4.98 -1.11 4.01
C ALA A 31 -3.72 -1.24 4.84
N LEU A 32 -3.39 -2.46 5.22
CA LEU A 32 -2.16 -2.76 5.95
C LEU A 32 -1.17 -3.37 4.97
N LEU A 33 0.02 -2.81 4.90
CA LEU A 33 1.07 -3.36 4.03
C LEU A 33 1.63 -4.61 4.69
N VAL A 34 1.46 -5.74 4.03
CA VAL A 34 1.83 -7.03 4.60
C VAL A 34 3.17 -7.50 4.07
N LYS A 35 3.43 -7.35 2.78
CA LYS A 35 4.63 -7.92 2.20
C LYS A 35 4.91 -7.29 0.84
N LYS A 36 6.18 -7.14 0.51
CA LYS A 36 6.59 -6.81 -0.84
C LYS A 36 6.71 -8.10 -1.63
N LEU A 37 6.21 -8.09 -2.85
CA LEU A 37 6.25 -9.25 -3.73
C LEU A 37 7.16 -8.91 -4.90
N PRO A 38 8.39 -9.43 -4.94
CA PRO A 38 9.32 -9.10 -6.01
C PRO A 38 8.79 -9.56 -7.35
N ARG A 39 9.11 -8.78 -8.37
CA ARG A 39 8.79 -9.16 -9.74
C ARG A 39 10.09 -9.51 -10.45
N ASN A 40 10.04 -9.63 -11.77
CA ASN A 40 11.21 -10.04 -12.52
C ASN A 40 12.36 -9.06 -12.42
N ASP A 41 12.06 -7.77 -12.30
CA ASP A 41 13.07 -6.74 -12.23
C ASP A 41 13.29 -6.39 -10.77
N ILE A 42 14.52 -6.21 -10.34
CA ILE A 42 14.79 -5.88 -8.95
C ILE A 42 14.20 -4.53 -8.54
N HIS A 43 13.89 -3.69 -9.51
CA HIS A 43 13.28 -2.41 -9.22
C HIS A 43 11.76 -2.48 -9.27
N GLU A 44 11.21 -3.66 -9.54
CA GLU A 44 9.78 -3.83 -9.65
C GLU A 44 9.29 -4.76 -8.56
N TYR A 45 8.18 -4.40 -7.97
CA TYR A 45 7.54 -5.25 -6.97
C TYR A 45 6.09 -4.83 -6.83
N ASP A 46 5.30 -5.74 -6.30
CA ASP A 46 3.92 -5.44 -5.93
C ASP A 46 3.83 -5.44 -4.43
N TRP A 47 2.76 -4.90 -3.92
CA TRP A 47 2.49 -4.91 -2.50
C TRP A 47 1.33 -5.85 -2.21
N LYS A 48 1.52 -6.75 -1.25
CA LYS A 48 0.43 -7.53 -0.72
C LYS A 48 -0.13 -6.75 0.45
N VAL A 49 -1.41 -6.45 0.42
CA VAL A 49 -2.04 -5.64 1.46
C VAL A 49 -3.25 -6.39 2.01
N LEU A 50 -3.58 -6.07 3.25
CA LEU A 50 -4.74 -6.64 3.92
C LEU A 50 -5.78 -5.54 4.08
N VAL A 51 -6.98 -5.76 3.53
CA VAL A 51 -8.07 -4.81 3.62
C VAL A 51 -9.32 -5.57 4.03
N ASP A 52 -9.86 -5.24 5.20
CA ASP A 52 -11.11 -5.84 5.66
C ASP A 52 -11.03 -7.36 5.64
N GLY A 53 -9.93 -7.92 6.12
CA GLY A 53 -9.76 -9.36 6.21
C GLY A 53 -9.42 -10.05 4.89
N ARG A 54 -9.21 -9.29 3.84
CA ARG A 54 -8.88 -9.86 2.52
C ARG A 54 -7.50 -9.43 2.09
N TYR A 55 -6.73 -10.36 1.52
CA TYR A 55 -5.43 -10.02 0.96
C TYR A 55 -5.61 -9.70 -0.52
N ILE A 56 -5.05 -8.57 -0.95
CA ILE A 56 -5.04 -8.24 -2.38
C ILE A 56 -3.63 -7.79 -2.75
N GLU A 57 -3.32 -7.83 -4.02
CA GLU A 57 -2.02 -7.42 -4.52
C GLU A 57 -2.20 -6.15 -5.34
N LEU A 58 -1.44 -5.13 -5.00
CA LEU A 58 -1.50 -3.85 -5.67
C LEU A 58 -0.14 -3.51 -6.21
N GLY A 59 -0.11 -2.79 -7.31
CA GLY A 59 1.15 -2.41 -7.93
C GLY A 59 1.88 -1.37 -7.10
N ARG A 60 3.14 -1.18 -7.43
CA ARG A 60 4.00 -0.26 -6.72
C ARG A 60 3.53 1.18 -6.78
N GLN A 61 2.71 1.52 -7.77
CA GLN A 61 2.23 2.89 -7.89
C GLN A 61 1.42 3.36 -6.69
N ILE A 62 0.98 2.45 -5.81
CA ILE A 62 0.28 2.87 -4.61
C ILE A 62 1.17 3.71 -3.71
N GLU A 63 2.48 3.60 -3.88
CA GLU A 63 3.40 4.42 -3.10
C GLU A 63 3.30 5.89 -3.43
N GLN A 64 2.81 6.22 -4.61
CA GLN A 64 2.63 7.59 -5.00
C GLN A 64 1.20 8.06 -4.80
N SER A 65 0.25 7.16 -4.88
CA SER A 65 -1.16 7.53 -4.86
C SER A 65 -1.82 7.33 -3.49
N SER A 66 -1.14 6.68 -2.56
CA SER A 66 -1.69 6.42 -1.23
C SER A 66 -0.95 7.22 -0.19
N GLU A 67 -1.54 7.29 0.99
CA GLU A 67 -1.02 8.10 2.07
C GLU A 67 -0.77 7.21 3.28
N VAL A 68 0.39 7.30 3.88
CA VAL A 68 0.67 6.54 5.10
C VAL A 68 0.00 7.26 6.26
N ILE A 69 -0.89 6.58 6.95
CA ILE A 69 -1.65 7.18 8.03
C ILE A 69 -1.22 6.69 9.40
N ASN A 70 -0.45 5.60 9.45
CA ASN A 70 0.04 5.09 10.73
C ASN A 70 1.33 4.34 10.45
N GLU A 71 2.44 4.91 10.87
CA GLU A 71 3.74 4.30 10.66
C GLU A 71 4.06 3.44 11.86
N SER A 72 4.47 2.20 11.58
CA SER A 72 4.75 1.26 12.65
C SER A 72 6.13 1.43 13.26
N ARG A 73 6.94 2.33 12.76
CA ARG A 73 8.31 2.54 13.23
C ARG A 73 8.50 3.83 13.99
#